data_ab8eeb9051396fa9999b90db30c227b4
#
_entry.id   ab8eeb9051396fa9999b90db30c227b4
#
_cell.length_a   1.000
_cell.length_b   1.000
_cell.length_c   1.000
_cell.angle_alpha   90.00
_cell.angle_beta   90.00
_cell.angle_gamma   90.00
#
_symmetry.space_group_name_H-M   'P 1'
#
loop_
_entity.id
_entity.type
_entity.pdbx_description
1 polymer ?
#
loop_
_entity_poly.entity_id
_entity_poly.type
_entity_poly.pdbx_seq_one_letter_code
_entity_poly.pdbx_strand_id
1 'polypeptide(L)'
;MRRHLVFAIAAAAVLWGQQQQQQAPRKNPNPDLGFEDTPMLPGLPYHVHDPKRPHPPVVTPASQPGGAPSDAIVLFDGKDLSKWLDRGRGGATGEPKWKMGDGYFEVAQGSGDLITKEKFGDIQAHVEWAAPVPVRGTSQGRGNSGVLLMSRYEVQVLDNWENPTYADGMTGAIYGQWPPLANPARRPGEWQSYDIVFEAPKFDGDKVVKPVYITVFLNGVLLHNRKESMGPMVYRQVAHYTPHAAEEPLMLQNHNNPVRYRNIWVRRLRTYDQPE
;
A
#
# COMPACT_ATOMS: atom_id res chain seq x y z
N MET A 1 -48.25 -62.95 -24.93
CA MET A 1 -47.40 -63.22 -23.77
C MET A 1 -46.34 -62.15 -23.69
N ARG A 2 -46.50 -61.13 -22.87
CA ARG A 2 -45.50 -60.03 -22.64
C ARG A 2 -44.90 -60.28 -21.27
N ARG A 3 -43.56 -60.52 -21.22
CA ARG A 3 -42.80 -60.65 -20.00
C ARG A 3 -42.26 -59.26 -19.68
N HIS A 4 -42.64 -58.71 -18.55
CA HIS A 4 -42.04 -57.47 -17.97
C HIS A 4 -40.78 -57.87 -17.20
N LEU A 5 -39.64 -57.34 -17.63
CA LEU A 5 -38.40 -57.35 -16.87
C LEU A 5 -38.41 -56.16 -15.89
N VAL A 6 -38.38 -56.49 -14.62
CA VAL A 6 -38.17 -55.48 -13.55
C VAL A 6 -36.66 -55.34 -13.28
N PHE A 7 -36.08 -54.17 -13.57
CA PHE A 7 -34.73 -53.83 -13.18
C PHE A 7 -34.75 -53.28 -11.75
N ALA A 8 -34.15 -54.02 -10.80
CA ALA A 8 -33.88 -53.54 -9.47
C ALA A 8 -32.60 -52.72 -9.49
N ILE A 9 -32.71 -51.41 -9.25
CA ILE A 9 -31.55 -50.53 -9.03
C ILE A 9 -31.17 -50.62 -7.57
N ALA A 10 -30.02 -51.26 -7.26
CA ALA A 10 -29.42 -51.26 -5.93
C ALA A 10 -28.70 -49.91 -5.70
N ALA A 11 -29.28 -49.03 -4.89
CA ALA A 11 -28.60 -47.81 -4.40
C ALA A 11 -27.55 -48.19 -3.34
N ALA A 12 -26.28 -48.13 -3.70
CA ALA A 12 -25.18 -48.22 -2.73
C ALA A 12 -25.08 -46.90 -1.98
N ALA A 13 -25.60 -46.84 -0.77
CA ALA A 13 -25.36 -45.74 0.16
C ALA A 13 -23.91 -45.81 0.66
N VAL A 14 -23.06 -44.90 0.17
CA VAL A 14 -21.72 -44.67 0.72
C VAL A 14 -21.88 -43.96 2.05
N LEU A 15 -21.81 -44.69 3.13
CA LEU A 15 -21.71 -44.17 4.49
C LEU A 15 -20.31 -43.58 4.66
N TRP A 16 -20.18 -42.25 4.51
CA TRP A 16 -19.04 -41.51 5.00
C TRP A 16 -19.13 -41.46 6.50
N GLY A 17 -18.44 -42.43 7.16
CA GLY A 17 -18.21 -42.39 8.60
C GLY A 17 -17.34 -41.19 8.94
N GLN A 18 -17.94 -40.10 9.37
CA GLN A 18 -17.25 -39.06 10.13
C GLN A 18 -16.86 -39.71 11.47
N GLN A 19 -15.62 -40.16 11.59
CA GLN A 19 -15.01 -40.38 12.89
C GLN A 19 -14.94 -39.02 13.59
N GLN A 20 -15.97 -38.67 14.33
CA GLN A 20 -15.87 -37.68 15.38
C GLN A 20 -14.91 -38.30 16.40
N GLN A 21 -13.63 -37.91 16.37
CA GLN A 21 -12.73 -38.10 17.48
C GLN A 21 -13.40 -37.41 18.68
N GLN A 22 -13.92 -38.19 19.61
CA GLN A 22 -14.36 -37.70 20.91
C GLN A 22 -13.12 -37.12 21.60
N GLN A 23 -12.96 -35.80 21.47
CA GLN A 23 -11.95 -35.09 22.23
C GLN A 23 -12.32 -35.19 23.71
N ALA A 24 -11.37 -35.60 24.55
CA ALA A 24 -11.55 -35.61 25.99
C ALA A 24 -12.03 -34.22 26.49
N PRO A 25 -12.85 -34.16 27.54
CA PRO A 25 -13.34 -32.87 28.06
C PRO A 25 -12.14 -32.01 28.45
N ARG A 26 -12.00 -30.90 27.74
CA ARG A 26 -10.90 -29.96 27.88
C ARG A 26 -11.10 -29.14 29.15
N LYS A 27 -10.15 -29.15 30.06
CA LYS A 27 -10.09 -28.23 31.19
C LYS A 27 -9.55 -26.90 30.66
N ASN A 28 -10.44 -26.03 30.24
CA ASN A 28 -10.07 -24.64 29.93
C ASN A 28 -10.34 -23.78 31.16
N PRO A 29 -9.32 -23.19 31.80
CA PRO A 29 -9.51 -22.33 32.96
C PRO A 29 -10.28 -21.05 32.62
N ASN A 30 -10.36 -20.67 31.35
CA ASN A 30 -11.03 -19.46 30.88
C ASN A 30 -11.63 -19.70 29.48
N PRO A 31 -12.76 -20.45 29.40
CA PRO A 31 -13.37 -20.89 28.15
C PRO A 31 -13.78 -19.73 27.21
N ASP A 32 -14.01 -18.54 27.78
CA ASP A 32 -14.41 -17.36 27.01
C ASP A 32 -13.25 -16.65 26.34
N LEU A 33 -11.99 -16.93 26.72
CA LEU A 33 -10.79 -16.26 26.21
C LEU A 33 -9.91 -17.11 25.29
N GLY A 34 -10.04 -18.44 25.33
CA GLY A 34 -9.23 -19.34 24.50
C GLY A 34 -8.84 -20.65 25.17
N PHE A 35 -7.81 -21.33 24.62
CA PHE A 35 -7.43 -22.67 25.02
C PHE A 35 -5.90 -22.81 25.18
N GLU A 36 -5.44 -23.45 26.24
CA GLU A 36 -4.02 -23.78 26.48
C GLU A 36 -3.69 -25.24 26.23
N ASP A 37 -4.69 -26.09 25.89
CA ASP A 37 -4.55 -27.53 25.66
C ASP A 37 -4.71 -27.94 24.19
N THR A 38 -4.71 -26.97 23.27
CA THR A 38 -4.73 -27.18 21.82
C THR A 38 -3.31 -27.34 21.25
N PRO A 39 -3.14 -27.83 20.02
CA PRO A 39 -1.83 -27.93 19.40
C PRO A 39 -1.10 -26.61 19.34
N MET A 40 0.23 -26.63 19.49
CA MET A 40 1.09 -25.48 19.28
C MET A 40 1.10 -25.06 17.80
N LEU A 41 1.11 -23.76 17.55
CA LEU A 41 1.29 -23.22 16.19
C LEU A 41 2.75 -23.42 15.75
N PRO A 42 3.00 -23.97 14.54
CA PRO A 42 4.35 -24.21 14.06
C PRO A 42 5.19 -22.94 14.03
N GLY A 43 6.33 -22.95 14.72
CA GLY A 43 7.27 -21.81 14.76
C GLY A 43 6.85 -20.62 15.63
N LEU A 44 5.77 -20.75 16.39
CA LEU A 44 5.28 -19.72 17.32
C LEU A 44 5.20 -20.28 18.75
N PRO A 45 5.35 -19.44 19.79
CA PRO A 45 5.26 -19.84 21.18
C PRO A 45 3.82 -19.92 21.71
N TYR A 46 2.82 -20.06 20.82
CA TYR A 46 1.40 -20.00 21.16
C TYR A 46 0.65 -21.25 20.71
N HIS A 47 -0.36 -21.62 21.49
CA HIS A 47 -1.35 -22.62 21.08
C HIS A 47 -2.33 -22.05 20.04
N VAL A 48 -3.03 -22.92 19.33
CA VAL A 48 -4.20 -22.51 18.54
C VAL A 48 -5.24 -21.94 19.50
N HIS A 49 -5.67 -20.70 19.28
CA HIS A 49 -6.57 -19.94 20.17
C HIS A 49 -6.00 -19.71 21.59
N ASP A 50 -4.71 -19.48 21.69
CA ASP A 50 -4.02 -19.22 22.96
C ASP A 50 -4.50 -17.89 23.58
N PRO A 51 -5.02 -17.91 24.83
CA PRO A 51 -5.48 -16.69 25.50
C PRO A 51 -4.35 -15.74 25.90
N LYS A 52 -3.08 -16.22 25.88
CA LYS A 52 -1.88 -15.42 26.19
C LYS A 52 -1.28 -14.74 24.97
N ARG A 53 -1.79 -15.06 23.76
CA ARG A 53 -1.31 -14.41 22.53
C ARG A 53 -1.70 -12.94 22.55
N PRO A 54 -0.76 -11.99 22.25
CA PRO A 54 -1.04 -10.57 22.28
C PRO A 54 -2.21 -10.20 21.36
N HIS A 55 -3.15 -9.41 21.90
CA HIS A 55 -4.24 -8.85 21.10
C HIS A 55 -3.71 -7.70 20.23
N PRO A 56 -4.27 -7.50 19.03
CA PRO A 56 -3.94 -6.33 18.23
C PRO A 56 -4.43 -5.06 18.94
N PRO A 57 -3.74 -3.91 18.79
CA PRO A 57 -4.19 -2.65 19.35
C PRO A 57 -5.53 -2.23 18.74
N VAL A 58 -6.33 -1.55 19.55
CA VAL A 58 -7.61 -0.98 19.08
C VAL A 58 -7.34 0.25 18.25
N VAL A 59 -7.73 0.21 16.99
CA VAL A 59 -7.64 1.36 16.07
C VAL A 59 -9.04 1.79 15.67
N THR A 60 -9.38 3.05 15.93
CA THR A 60 -10.67 3.61 15.48
C THR A 60 -10.56 3.98 14.00
N PRO A 61 -11.39 3.38 13.12
CA PRO A 61 -11.42 3.78 11.72
C PRO A 61 -11.96 5.21 11.58
N ALA A 62 -11.57 5.87 10.48
CA ALA A 62 -12.14 7.18 10.18
C ALA A 62 -13.65 7.08 9.89
N SER A 63 -14.38 8.16 10.17
CA SER A 63 -15.83 8.24 9.91
C SER A 63 -16.19 8.33 8.43
N GLN A 64 -15.24 8.74 7.59
CA GLN A 64 -15.43 8.88 6.15
C GLN A 64 -14.43 7.98 5.39
N PRO A 65 -14.80 7.41 4.24
CA PRO A 65 -13.89 6.66 3.38
C PRO A 65 -12.63 7.46 3.03
N GLY A 66 -11.47 6.81 3.10
CA GLY A 66 -10.17 7.46 2.85
C GLY A 66 -9.63 8.32 3.98
N GLY A 67 -10.40 8.56 5.03
CA GLY A 67 -9.94 9.34 6.19
C GLY A 67 -8.88 8.62 7.01
N ALA A 68 -8.13 9.38 7.81
CA ALA A 68 -7.06 8.88 8.66
C ALA A 68 -7.61 8.09 9.86
N PRO A 69 -7.21 6.83 10.10
CA PRO A 69 -7.54 6.11 11.33
C PRO A 69 -6.78 6.70 12.54
N SER A 70 -7.16 6.28 13.74
CA SER A 70 -6.66 6.89 14.99
C SER A 70 -5.15 6.71 15.23
N ASP A 71 -4.51 5.73 14.61
CA ASP A 71 -3.07 5.46 14.70
C ASP A 71 -2.29 6.02 13.50
N ALA A 72 -2.93 6.80 12.63
CA ALA A 72 -2.29 7.41 11.49
C ALA A 72 -1.53 8.70 11.87
N ILE A 73 -0.40 8.89 11.21
CA ILE A 73 0.34 10.15 11.17
C ILE A 73 -0.21 10.94 9.99
N VAL A 74 -0.99 11.99 10.30
CA VAL A 74 -1.56 12.86 9.27
C VAL A 74 -0.46 13.78 8.75
N LEU A 75 -0.17 13.68 7.45
CA LEU A 75 0.84 14.48 6.75
C LEU A 75 0.23 15.73 6.12
N PHE A 76 -1.05 15.68 5.75
CA PHE A 76 -1.79 16.83 5.25
C PHE A 76 -3.30 16.62 5.43
N ASP A 77 -3.94 17.54 6.14
CA ASP A 77 -5.38 17.57 6.45
C ASP A 77 -6.12 18.74 5.81
N GLY A 78 -5.47 19.42 4.87
CA GLY A 78 -6.04 20.59 4.17
C GLY A 78 -5.62 21.95 4.73
N LYS A 79 -4.82 22.01 5.82
CA LYS A 79 -4.51 23.26 6.52
C LYS A 79 -3.17 23.88 6.14
N ASP A 80 -2.08 23.12 6.24
CA ASP A 80 -0.73 23.64 6.02
C ASP A 80 0.26 22.57 5.61
N LEU A 81 1.46 22.99 5.22
CA LEU A 81 2.59 22.13 4.84
C LEU A 81 3.64 22.00 5.96
N SER A 82 3.26 22.21 7.23
CA SER A 82 4.18 22.16 8.38
C SER A 82 4.93 20.84 8.54
N LYS A 83 4.40 19.74 8.01
CA LYS A 83 5.02 18.42 7.99
C LYS A 83 6.00 18.19 6.84
N TRP A 84 6.14 19.14 5.93
CA TRP A 84 6.90 19.02 4.69
C TRP A 84 8.08 19.98 4.62
N LEU A 85 9.02 19.66 3.73
CA LEU A 85 10.13 20.50 3.29
C LEU A 85 10.18 20.53 1.77
N ASP A 86 10.56 21.68 1.19
CA ASP A 86 10.98 21.74 -0.22
C ASP A 86 12.37 21.11 -0.35
N ARG A 87 12.52 20.18 -1.30
CA ARG A 87 13.81 19.58 -1.66
C ARG A 87 14.23 20.08 -3.02
N GLY A 88 15.04 21.12 -3.02
CA GLY A 88 15.59 21.70 -4.24
C GLY A 88 16.58 20.78 -4.96
N ARG A 89 16.98 21.18 -6.14
CA ARG A 89 18.05 20.51 -6.92
C ARG A 89 19.33 20.45 -6.08
N GLY A 90 19.99 19.29 -6.09
CA GLY A 90 21.18 19.06 -5.28
C GLY A 90 20.89 18.66 -3.82
N GLY A 91 19.62 18.49 -3.44
CA GLY A 91 19.23 17.96 -2.12
C GLY A 91 19.12 18.99 -1.00
N ALA A 92 19.35 20.26 -1.27
CA ALA A 92 19.13 21.32 -0.29
C ALA A 92 17.64 21.38 0.10
N THR A 93 17.36 21.52 1.40
CA THR A 93 15.99 21.60 1.92
C THR A 93 15.66 23.01 2.39
N GLY A 94 14.39 23.39 2.27
CA GLY A 94 13.87 24.68 2.70
C GLY A 94 12.37 24.66 2.95
N GLU A 95 11.77 25.82 3.13
CA GLU A 95 10.33 25.93 3.31
C GLU A 95 9.58 25.51 2.04
N PRO A 96 8.43 24.83 2.19
CA PRO A 96 7.59 24.40 1.06
C PRO A 96 7.18 25.57 0.18
N LYS A 97 7.31 25.40 -1.14
CA LYS A 97 6.94 26.42 -2.15
C LYS A 97 5.73 26.03 -2.99
N TRP A 98 5.17 24.84 -2.76
CA TRP A 98 3.95 24.43 -3.44
C TRP A 98 2.76 25.29 -3.01
N LYS A 99 1.81 25.49 -3.92
CA LYS A 99 0.71 26.43 -3.70
C LYS A 99 -0.38 25.79 -2.84
N MET A 100 -0.79 26.46 -1.79
CA MET A 100 -1.97 26.07 -1.01
C MET A 100 -3.25 26.48 -1.74
N GLY A 101 -4.22 25.56 -1.77
CA GLY A 101 -5.60 25.79 -2.19
C GLY A 101 -6.58 25.54 -1.04
N ASP A 102 -7.86 25.49 -1.34
CA ASP A 102 -8.90 25.17 -0.34
C ASP A 102 -8.92 23.64 -0.12
N GLY A 103 -8.32 23.21 0.98
CA GLY A 103 -8.22 21.79 1.36
C GLY A 103 -7.23 20.94 0.55
N TYR A 104 -6.39 21.55 -0.30
CA TYR A 104 -5.36 20.86 -1.08
C TYR A 104 -4.11 21.73 -1.24
N PHE A 105 -3.05 21.15 -1.75
CA PHE A 105 -1.92 21.89 -2.29
C PHE A 105 -1.59 21.41 -3.72
N GLU A 106 -0.89 22.26 -4.47
CA GLU A 106 -0.61 22.07 -5.89
C GLU A 106 0.87 22.26 -6.17
N VAL A 107 1.41 21.38 -7.03
CA VAL A 107 2.78 21.51 -7.54
C VAL A 107 3.01 22.90 -8.13
N ALA A 108 4.01 23.62 -7.60
CA ALA A 108 4.43 24.90 -8.13
C ALA A 108 5.58 24.71 -9.13
N GLN A 109 5.41 25.22 -10.34
CA GLN A 109 6.45 25.18 -11.35
C GLN A 109 7.73 25.85 -10.85
N GLY A 110 8.88 25.21 -11.04
CA GLY A 110 10.18 25.75 -10.64
C GLY A 110 10.54 25.60 -9.15
N SER A 111 9.65 25.04 -8.32
CA SER A 111 9.98 24.62 -6.94
C SER A 111 10.72 23.27 -6.92
N GLY A 112 11.14 22.82 -5.73
CA GLY A 112 11.64 21.47 -5.52
C GLY A 112 10.53 20.43 -5.36
N ASP A 113 10.92 19.19 -5.11
CA ASP A 113 10.03 18.14 -4.63
C ASP A 113 9.59 18.46 -3.18
N LEU A 114 8.45 17.91 -2.75
CA LEU A 114 8.10 17.92 -1.33
C LEU A 114 8.54 16.63 -0.66
N ILE A 115 9.27 16.73 0.45
CA ILE A 115 9.62 15.60 1.31
C ILE A 115 9.04 15.78 2.70
N THR A 116 8.68 14.69 3.36
CA THR A 116 8.24 14.75 4.75
C THR A 116 9.41 15.05 5.68
N LYS A 117 9.16 15.79 6.77
CA LYS A 117 10.14 15.98 7.86
C LYS A 117 10.40 14.68 8.59
N GLU A 118 9.37 13.89 8.82
CA GLU A 118 9.45 12.56 9.40
C GLU A 118 9.87 11.53 8.36
N LYS A 119 10.61 10.51 8.81
CA LYS A 119 11.11 9.41 7.99
C LYS A 119 10.32 8.15 8.26
N PHE A 120 10.22 7.29 7.26
CA PHE A 120 9.41 6.08 7.30
C PHE A 120 10.13 4.90 6.64
N GLY A 121 9.90 3.70 7.20
CA GLY A 121 10.25 2.42 6.61
C GLY A 121 8.98 1.70 6.14
N ASP A 122 8.62 0.59 6.80
CA ASP A 122 7.41 -0.18 6.51
C ASP A 122 6.16 0.64 6.87
N ILE A 123 5.31 0.96 5.88
CA ILE A 123 4.11 1.80 6.06
C ILE A 123 2.91 1.33 5.23
N GLN A 124 1.72 1.67 5.71
CA GLN A 124 0.55 1.92 4.89
C GLN A 124 0.45 3.42 4.65
N ALA A 125 0.25 3.85 3.40
CA ALA A 125 0.07 5.24 3.03
C ALA A 125 -1.23 5.43 2.25
N HIS A 126 -1.93 6.53 2.53
CA HIS A 126 -3.04 7.02 1.73
C HIS A 126 -2.69 8.38 1.15
N VAL A 127 -2.91 8.56 -0.16
CA VAL A 127 -2.62 9.80 -0.87
C VAL A 127 -3.73 10.09 -1.86
N GLU A 128 -4.43 11.20 -1.71
CA GLU A 128 -5.35 11.67 -2.74
C GLU A 128 -4.69 12.71 -3.63
N TRP A 129 -4.89 12.57 -4.93
CA TRP A 129 -4.33 13.47 -5.93
C TRP A 129 -5.30 13.71 -7.09
N ALA A 130 -5.11 14.80 -7.83
CA ALA A 130 -5.89 15.10 -9.02
C ALA A 130 -5.00 15.63 -10.14
N ALA A 131 -5.18 15.07 -11.34
CA ALA A 131 -4.54 15.59 -12.54
C ALA A 131 -5.04 16.99 -12.87
N PRO A 132 -4.20 17.86 -13.44
CA PRO A 132 -4.55 19.24 -13.70
C PRO A 132 -5.62 19.42 -14.79
N VAL A 133 -6.44 20.45 -14.64
CA VAL A 133 -7.33 20.98 -15.68
C VAL A 133 -7.05 22.48 -15.86
N PRO A 134 -7.04 23.00 -17.10
CA PRO A 134 -7.21 22.28 -18.37
C PRO A 134 -6.07 21.30 -18.67
N VAL A 135 -6.39 20.22 -19.39
CA VAL A 135 -5.41 19.21 -19.82
C VAL A 135 -4.35 19.86 -20.71
N ARG A 136 -3.08 19.58 -20.41
CA ARG A 136 -1.93 20.05 -21.19
C ARG A 136 -0.89 18.93 -21.34
N GLY A 137 -0.29 18.85 -22.51
CA GLY A 137 0.73 17.84 -22.82
C GLY A 137 0.15 16.49 -23.25
N THR A 138 1.03 15.54 -23.47
CA THR A 138 0.74 14.16 -23.88
C THR A 138 1.72 13.21 -23.22
N SER A 139 1.38 11.93 -23.15
CA SER A 139 2.24 10.87 -22.58
C SER A 139 2.79 11.31 -21.20
N GLN A 140 4.09 11.19 -20.96
CA GLN A 140 4.75 11.55 -19.70
C GLN A 140 4.81 13.06 -19.43
N GLY A 141 4.44 13.90 -20.37
CA GLY A 141 4.31 15.36 -20.19
C GLY A 141 2.94 15.80 -19.67
N ARG A 142 2.02 14.88 -19.36
CA ARG A 142 0.64 15.18 -19.02
C ARG A 142 0.30 14.80 -17.59
N GLY A 143 0.19 15.79 -16.70
CA GLY A 143 -0.19 15.59 -15.30
C GLY A 143 0.78 14.67 -14.54
N ASN A 144 2.07 14.81 -14.82
CA ASN A 144 3.13 13.96 -14.26
C ASN A 144 3.56 14.42 -12.87
N SER A 145 3.69 13.46 -11.98
CA SER A 145 4.23 13.56 -10.63
C SER A 145 4.57 12.14 -10.14
N GLY A 146 4.88 11.96 -8.86
CA GLY A 146 5.16 10.66 -8.28
C GLY A 146 4.98 10.67 -6.76
N VAL A 147 4.59 9.52 -6.21
CA VAL A 147 4.66 9.23 -4.77
C VAL A 147 5.86 8.31 -4.55
N LEU A 148 6.93 8.85 -3.97
CA LEU A 148 8.17 8.10 -3.77
C LEU A 148 8.32 7.70 -2.30
N LEU A 149 8.12 6.41 -2.04
CA LEU A 149 8.36 5.79 -0.74
C LEU A 149 9.87 5.85 -0.45
N MET A 150 10.25 6.30 0.74
CA MET A 150 11.64 6.54 1.11
C MET A 150 12.39 7.47 0.12
N SER A 151 11.69 8.37 -0.58
CA SER A 151 12.23 9.25 -1.64
C SER A 151 12.97 8.48 -2.76
N ARG A 152 12.69 7.20 -2.96
CA ARG A 152 13.41 6.29 -3.86
C ARG A 152 12.54 5.39 -4.71
N TYR A 153 11.45 4.87 -4.15
CA TYR A 153 10.61 3.84 -4.76
C TYR A 153 9.31 4.47 -5.23
N GLU A 154 9.20 4.68 -6.53
CA GLU A 154 8.13 5.48 -7.09
C GLU A 154 6.89 4.66 -7.47
N VAL A 155 5.74 5.11 -6.96
CA VAL A 155 4.43 4.84 -7.51
C VAL A 155 4.04 6.03 -8.38
N GLN A 156 3.96 5.81 -9.68
CA GLN A 156 3.76 6.85 -10.68
C GLN A 156 2.42 7.57 -10.53
N VAL A 157 2.44 8.90 -10.63
CA VAL A 157 1.28 9.77 -10.79
C VAL A 157 1.29 10.35 -12.20
N LEU A 158 0.24 10.09 -12.97
CA LEU A 158 0.12 10.57 -14.35
C LEU A 158 -1.35 10.75 -14.70
N ASP A 159 -1.69 11.67 -15.57
CA ASP A 159 -2.99 11.66 -16.20
C ASP A 159 -3.04 10.60 -17.30
N ASN A 160 -3.65 9.45 -16.99
CA ASN A 160 -3.83 8.33 -17.93
C ASN A 160 -5.24 8.24 -18.53
N TRP A 161 -6.09 9.26 -18.34
CA TRP A 161 -7.37 9.30 -19.00
C TRP A 161 -7.19 9.62 -20.49
N GLU A 162 -7.44 8.63 -21.35
CA GLU A 162 -7.25 8.78 -22.82
C GLU A 162 -5.86 9.35 -23.19
N ASN A 163 -4.83 8.91 -22.48
CA ASN A 163 -3.45 9.37 -22.66
C ASN A 163 -2.50 8.18 -22.83
N PRO A 164 -2.22 7.76 -24.06
CA PRO A 164 -1.27 6.67 -24.32
C PRO A 164 0.13 7.02 -23.86
N THR A 165 0.77 6.05 -23.17
CA THR A 165 2.17 6.11 -22.74
C THR A 165 2.75 4.69 -22.61
N TYR A 166 4.04 4.56 -22.29
CA TYR A 166 4.61 3.26 -22.00
C TYR A 166 4.04 2.68 -20.68
N ALA A 167 3.84 1.35 -20.68
CA ALA A 167 3.04 0.69 -19.64
C ALA A 167 3.64 0.81 -18.23
N ASP A 168 4.97 0.74 -18.10
CA ASP A 168 5.70 0.86 -16.85
C ASP A 168 5.91 2.31 -16.36
N GLY A 169 5.33 3.28 -17.05
CA GLY A 169 5.23 4.68 -16.65
C GLY A 169 3.79 5.19 -16.55
N MET A 170 2.80 4.29 -16.59
CA MET A 170 1.40 4.62 -16.35
C MET A 170 1.14 4.96 -14.88
N THR A 171 0.04 5.62 -14.61
CA THR A 171 -0.49 5.83 -13.25
C THR A 171 -0.50 4.53 -12.47
N GLY A 172 0.12 4.54 -11.29
CA GLY A 172 0.20 3.38 -10.41
C GLY A 172 1.29 2.38 -10.76
N ALA A 173 2.05 2.57 -11.83
CA ALA A 173 3.22 1.74 -12.11
C ALA A 173 4.26 1.85 -10.97
N ILE A 174 4.97 0.76 -10.69
CA ILE A 174 6.27 0.84 -10.03
C ILE A 174 7.22 1.30 -11.13
N TYR A 175 7.51 2.61 -11.14
CA TYR A 175 8.04 3.33 -12.30
C TYR A 175 9.29 2.69 -12.91
N GLY A 176 9.25 2.47 -14.24
CA GLY A 176 10.33 1.88 -15.01
C GLY A 176 10.58 0.40 -14.74
N GLN A 177 9.68 -0.28 -13.98
CA GLN A 177 9.84 -1.67 -13.57
C GLN A 177 8.60 -2.52 -13.87
N TRP A 178 7.45 -2.16 -13.30
CA TRP A 178 6.23 -2.96 -13.40
C TRP A 178 5.02 -2.12 -13.79
N PRO A 179 4.34 -2.46 -14.88
CA PRO A 179 3.07 -1.83 -15.23
C PRO A 179 1.99 -2.21 -14.22
N PRO A 180 0.97 -1.36 -14.01
CA PRO A 180 -0.19 -1.71 -13.19
C PRO A 180 -1.00 -2.83 -13.84
N LEU A 181 -1.68 -3.66 -13.03
CA LEU A 181 -2.55 -4.73 -13.50
C LEU A 181 -3.84 -4.22 -14.17
N ALA A 182 -4.23 -2.97 -13.89
CA ALA A 182 -5.43 -2.33 -14.44
C ALA A 182 -5.20 -0.80 -14.54
N ASN A 183 -6.02 -0.12 -15.32
CA ASN A 183 -6.06 1.34 -15.39
C ASN A 183 -7.42 1.89 -14.94
N PRO A 184 -7.66 2.07 -13.63
CA PRO A 184 -8.89 2.64 -13.10
C PRO A 184 -8.81 4.17 -12.93
N ALA A 185 -7.98 4.86 -13.72
CA ALA A 185 -7.81 6.31 -13.63
C ALA A 185 -9.13 7.03 -13.98
N ARG A 186 -9.47 8.02 -13.17
CA ARG A 186 -10.60 8.95 -13.41
C ARG A 186 -10.16 10.07 -14.32
N ARG A 187 -11.14 10.87 -14.76
CA ARG A 187 -10.89 12.04 -15.63
C ARG A 187 -10.01 13.08 -14.94
N PRO A 188 -9.24 13.87 -15.71
CA PRO A 188 -8.51 15.02 -15.17
C PRO A 188 -9.43 15.93 -14.36
N GLY A 189 -8.93 16.45 -13.26
CA GLY A 189 -9.69 17.26 -12.31
C GLY A 189 -10.45 16.47 -11.24
N GLU A 190 -10.78 15.19 -11.48
CA GLU A 190 -11.36 14.33 -10.47
C GLU A 190 -10.29 13.82 -9.49
N TRP A 191 -10.67 13.68 -8.21
CA TRP A 191 -9.79 13.14 -7.19
C TRP A 191 -9.62 11.63 -7.35
N GLN A 192 -8.38 11.21 -7.30
CA GLN A 192 -7.93 9.83 -7.28
C GLN A 192 -7.40 9.50 -5.89
N SER A 193 -7.51 8.25 -5.45
CA SER A 193 -6.92 7.80 -4.18
C SER A 193 -5.95 6.66 -4.41
N TYR A 194 -4.75 6.80 -3.88
CA TYR A 194 -3.83 5.69 -3.66
C TYR A 194 -3.95 5.17 -2.23
N ASP A 195 -4.06 3.85 -2.11
CA ASP A 195 -3.78 3.11 -0.88
C ASP A 195 -2.59 2.20 -1.16
N ILE A 196 -1.47 2.45 -0.46
CA ILE A 196 -0.18 1.81 -0.70
C ILE A 196 0.26 1.10 0.56
N VAL A 197 0.62 -0.19 0.45
CA VAL A 197 1.38 -0.89 1.50
C VAL A 197 2.80 -1.06 1.00
N PHE A 198 3.75 -0.53 1.75
CA PHE A 198 5.17 -0.54 1.43
C PHE A 198 5.95 -1.28 2.51
N GLU A 199 6.68 -2.31 2.11
CA GLU A 199 7.65 -3.02 2.93
C GLU A 199 9.05 -2.61 2.52
N ALA A 200 9.76 -1.91 3.41
CA ALA A 200 11.11 -1.39 3.16
C ALA A 200 12.15 -2.51 2.99
N PRO A 201 13.23 -2.25 2.25
CA PRO A 201 14.31 -3.21 2.11
C PRO A 201 15.12 -3.34 3.40
N LYS A 202 15.77 -4.49 3.55
CA LYS A 202 16.78 -4.68 4.59
C LYS A 202 18.11 -5.04 3.93
N PHE A 203 19.19 -4.48 4.47
CA PHE A 203 20.55 -4.70 3.99
C PHE A 203 21.41 -5.37 5.07
N ASP A 204 22.35 -6.21 4.63
CA ASP A 204 23.47 -6.69 5.42
C ASP A 204 24.75 -6.27 4.66
N GLY A 205 25.40 -5.23 5.16
CA GLY A 205 26.42 -4.52 4.39
C GLY A 205 25.85 -4.02 3.07
N ASP A 206 26.48 -4.39 1.96
CA ASP A 206 26.06 -4.02 0.61
C ASP A 206 25.00 -4.98 0.01
N LYS A 207 24.65 -6.03 0.71
CA LYS A 207 23.72 -7.05 0.23
C LYS A 207 22.29 -6.77 0.68
N VAL A 208 21.34 -6.72 -0.26
CA VAL A 208 19.92 -6.74 0.09
C VAL A 208 19.53 -8.13 0.59
N VAL A 209 19.03 -8.22 1.83
CA VAL A 209 18.56 -9.47 2.44
C VAL A 209 17.02 -9.57 2.48
N LYS A 210 16.34 -8.45 2.39
CA LYS A 210 14.89 -8.36 2.11
C LYS A 210 14.71 -7.29 1.04
N PRO A 211 14.14 -7.61 -0.14
CA PRO A 211 13.80 -6.60 -1.13
C PRO A 211 12.57 -5.79 -0.70
N VAL A 212 12.31 -4.72 -1.44
CA VAL A 212 11.06 -3.95 -1.30
C VAL A 212 9.90 -4.74 -1.86
N TYR A 213 8.76 -4.72 -1.13
CA TYR A 213 7.48 -5.16 -1.65
C TYR A 213 6.48 -4.02 -1.61
N ILE A 214 5.69 -3.88 -2.68
CA ILE A 214 4.70 -2.81 -2.82
C ILE A 214 3.34 -3.42 -3.20
N THR A 215 2.31 -3.09 -2.42
CA THR A 215 0.91 -3.30 -2.80
C THR A 215 0.29 -1.94 -3.07
N VAL A 216 -0.40 -1.79 -4.19
CA VAL A 216 -1.01 -0.52 -4.60
C VAL A 216 -2.45 -0.75 -5.00
N PHE A 217 -3.35 0.06 -4.43
CA PHE A 217 -4.70 0.24 -4.93
C PHE A 217 -4.83 1.67 -5.47
N LEU A 218 -5.49 1.81 -6.62
CA LEU A 218 -5.94 3.10 -7.15
C LEU A 218 -7.47 3.07 -7.23
N ASN A 219 -8.11 4.03 -6.56
CA ASN A 219 -9.58 4.12 -6.52
C ASN A 219 -10.26 2.81 -6.07
N GLY A 220 -9.64 2.08 -5.15
CA GLY A 220 -10.11 0.78 -4.65
C GLY A 220 -9.81 -0.42 -5.56
N VAL A 221 -9.17 -0.22 -6.73
CA VAL A 221 -8.78 -1.30 -7.66
C VAL A 221 -7.33 -1.69 -7.43
N LEU A 222 -7.06 -2.99 -7.25
CA LEU A 222 -5.71 -3.51 -7.04
C LEU A 222 -4.86 -3.37 -8.31
N LEU A 223 -3.72 -2.70 -8.18
CA LEU A 223 -2.73 -2.51 -9.25
C LEU A 223 -1.48 -3.38 -9.07
N HIS A 224 -1.05 -3.56 -7.82
CA HIS A 224 0.07 -4.44 -7.47
C HIS A 224 -0.26 -5.18 -6.19
N ASN A 225 -0.05 -6.49 -6.19
CA ASN A 225 -0.22 -7.34 -5.00
C ASN A 225 1.16 -7.79 -4.50
N ARG A 226 1.66 -7.12 -3.46
CA ARG A 226 2.96 -7.39 -2.84
C ARG A 226 4.04 -7.64 -3.88
N LYS A 227 4.10 -6.74 -4.88
CA LYS A 227 5.05 -6.86 -5.99
C LYS A 227 6.45 -6.47 -5.55
N GLU A 228 7.43 -7.32 -5.82
CA GLU A 228 8.82 -7.03 -5.57
C GLU A 228 9.34 -5.95 -6.52
N SER A 229 9.97 -4.91 -5.95
CA SER A 229 10.71 -3.90 -6.71
C SER A 229 12.12 -4.41 -7.01
N MET A 230 12.66 -4.04 -8.16
CA MET A 230 14.03 -4.36 -8.56
C MET A 230 15.08 -3.45 -7.92
N GLY A 231 14.66 -2.38 -7.23
CA GLY A 231 15.52 -1.36 -6.62
C GLY A 231 14.88 0.04 -6.67
N PRO A 232 15.58 1.08 -6.24
CA PRO A 232 15.15 2.47 -6.39
C PRO A 232 14.84 2.84 -7.84
N MET A 233 13.91 3.79 -8.03
CA MET A 233 13.56 4.32 -9.34
C MET A 233 14.80 4.90 -10.05
N VAL A 234 14.99 4.54 -11.32
CA VAL A 234 16.01 5.10 -12.22
C VAL A 234 15.40 5.34 -13.59
N TYR A 235 15.60 6.54 -14.14
CA TYR A 235 15.07 6.87 -15.46
C TYR A 235 15.83 6.15 -16.57
N ARG A 236 15.14 5.36 -17.40
CA ARG A 236 15.66 4.68 -18.59
C ARG A 236 16.83 3.71 -18.33
N GLN A 237 16.90 3.14 -17.14
CA GLN A 237 17.91 2.16 -16.76
C GLN A 237 17.24 1.04 -15.96
N VAL A 238 17.92 -0.11 -15.86
CA VAL A 238 17.49 -1.19 -14.97
C VAL A 238 17.82 -0.81 -13.54
N ALA A 239 16.81 -0.85 -12.67
CA ALA A 239 16.98 -0.59 -11.24
C ALA A 239 17.83 -1.66 -10.57
N HIS A 240 18.62 -1.27 -9.60
CA HIS A 240 19.37 -2.17 -8.72
C HIS A 240 19.47 -1.58 -7.32
N TYR A 241 19.53 -2.44 -6.32
CA TYR A 241 19.64 -2.01 -4.95
C TYR A 241 21.00 -1.41 -4.63
N THR A 242 20.99 -0.31 -3.89
CA THR A 242 22.16 0.26 -3.20
C THR A 242 21.78 0.47 -1.74
N PRO A 243 22.65 0.18 -0.76
CA PRO A 243 22.38 0.37 0.64
C PRO A 243 21.97 1.81 0.97
N HIS A 244 20.98 1.94 1.84
CA HIS A 244 20.51 3.22 2.34
C HIS A 244 19.93 3.05 3.77
N ALA A 245 19.53 4.13 4.39
CA ALA A 245 18.97 4.11 5.74
C ALA A 245 17.66 3.28 5.79
N ALA A 246 17.36 2.69 6.95
CA ALA A 246 16.16 1.89 7.17
C ALA A 246 14.85 2.72 7.09
N GLU A 247 14.95 4.02 7.31
CA GLU A 247 13.85 4.97 7.18
C GLU A 247 14.34 6.22 6.44
N GLU A 248 13.57 6.68 5.46
CA GLU A 248 13.79 7.92 4.71
C GLU A 248 12.45 8.64 4.47
N PRO A 249 12.46 9.93 4.06
CA PRO A 249 11.23 10.68 3.86
C PRO A 249 10.33 10.09 2.76
N LEU A 250 9.01 10.23 2.92
CA LEU A 250 8.09 10.16 1.79
C LEU A 250 8.28 11.41 0.93
N MET A 251 8.27 11.27 -0.40
CA MET A 251 8.45 12.38 -1.33
C MET A 251 7.30 12.44 -2.34
N LEU A 252 6.88 13.65 -2.65
CA LEU A 252 6.01 13.97 -3.80
C LEU A 252 6.84 14.71 -4.83
N GLN A 253 6.86 14.16 -6.06
CA GLN A 253 7.71 14.66 -7.12
C GLN A 253 7.12 15.91 -7.79
N ASN A 254 7.96 16.91 -8.04
CA ASN A 254 7.68 18.04 -8.91
C ASN A 254 8.17 17.76 -10.34
N HIS A 255 7.24 17.50 -11.25
CA HIS A 255 7.53 17.35 -12.68
C HIS A 255 7.03 18.57 -13.49
N ASN A 256 6.89 19.76 -12.86
CA ASN A 256 6.37 21.00 -13.44
C ASN A 256 4.92 20.91 -13.95
N ASN A 257 4.18 19.88 -13.60
CA ASN A 257 2.76 19.74 -13.86
C ASN A 257 1.98 20.11 -12.59
N PRO A 258 0.94 20.96 -12.64
CA PRO A 258 0.22 21.42 -11.45
C PRO A 258 -0.75 20.35 -10.93
N VAL A 259 -0.20 19.19 -10.56
CA VAL A 259 -0.92 18.11 -9.88
C VAL A 259 -1.28 18.59 -8.48
N ARG A 260 -2.51 18.30 -8.06
CA ARG A 260 -3.02 18.66 -6.74
C ARG A 260 -3.02 17.45 -5.83
N TYR A 261 -2.78 17.68 -4.53
CA TYR A 261 -2.75 16.66 -3.49
C TYR A 261 -3.57 17.08 -2.29
N ARG A 262 -4.23 16.12 -1.64
CA ARG A 262 -4.97 16.31 -0.38
C ARG A 262 -5.03 15.02 0.42
N ASN A 263 -5.54 15.07 1.63
CA ASN A 263 -5.82 13.91 2.49
C ASN A 263 -4.68 12.89 2.47
N ILE A 264 -3.52 13.30 3.01
CA ILE A 264 -2.32 12.45 3.03
C ILE A 264 -2.05 12.01 4.44
N TRP A 265 -1.99 10.70 4.64
CA TRP A 265 -1.61 10.11 5.92
C TRP A 265 -0.84 8.80 5.72
N VAL A 266 -0.07 8.45 6.72
CA VAL A 266 0.63 7.17 6.81
C VAL A 266 0.38 6.54 8.17
N ARG A 267 0.50 5.23 8.24
CA ARG A 267 0.65 4.50 9.50
C ARG A 267 1.80 3.52 9.37
N ARG A 268 2.58 3.38 10.46
CA ARG A 268 3.68 2.42 10.52
C ARG A 268 3.13 1.01 10.59
N LEU A 269 3.65 0.11 9.78
CA LEU A 269 3.27 -1.30 9.86
C LEU A 269 3.88 -1.90 11.13
N ARG A 270 3.09 -2.72 11.80
CA ARG A 270 3.52 -3.53 12.94
C ARG A 270 3.80 -4.95 12.50
N THR A 271 4.66 -5.65 13.23
CA THR A 271 4.78 -7.10 13.10
C THR A 271 3.69 -7.80 13.92
N TYR A 272 3.40 -9.06 13.57
CA TYR A 272 2.45 -9.87 14.34
C TYR A 272 2.96 -10.11 15.75
N ASP A 273 2.02 -10.31 16.70
CA ASP A 273 2.29 -10.68 18.10
C ASP A 273 3.14 -9.66 18.88
N GLN A 274 3.18 -8.40 18.44
CA GLN A 274 3.77 -7.33 19.24
C GLN A 274 2.79 -6.88 20.32
N PRO A 275 3.18 -6.82 21.59
CA PRO A 275 2.39 -6.17 22.63
C PRO A 275 2.21 -4.68 22.33
N GLU A 276 1.22 -4.07 22.97
CA GLU A 276 0.98 -2.63 22.89
C GLU A 276 2.15 -1.79 23.42
#